data_7edb308af16ed67071e79aca5855afa9
#
_entry.id   7edb308af16ed67071e79aca5855afa9
#
_cell.length_a   1.000
_cell.length_b   1.000
_cell.length_c   1.000
_cell.angle_alpha   90.00
_cell.angle_beta   90.00
_cell.angle_gamma   90.00
#
_symmetry.space_group_name_H-M   'P 1'
#
loop_
_entity.id
_entity.type
_entity.pdbx_description
1 polymer ?
#
loop_
_entity_poly.entity_id
_entity_poly.type
_entity_poly.pdbx_seq_one_letter_code
_entity_poly.pdbx_strand_id
1 'polypeptide(L)'
;ADYDVDAAHTTVQFKVVHLGFSELVGRFNTFSGTFSMDDANPTAAKASFEIDAASVDSNHEARDKHLRSPDFLDVKQYPKMTFVSSGYEGTKDKGVLKGTLTLHGVSKGVAFDMVHIGEGKDPWGGYRSGFNATTTIKRSDFGVNYMLPGIPDEMSINLFVEGVRK
;
A
#
# COMPACT_ATOMS: atom_id res chain seq x y z
N ALA A 1 16.70 8.19 -10.21
CA ALA A 1 17.38 7.14 -9.45
C ALA A 1 16.40 6.02 -9.08
N ASP A 2 16.90 4.81 -8.97
CA ASP A 2 16.11 3.62 -8.64
C ASP A 2 16.38 3.22 -7.19
N TYR A 3 15.31 2.81 -6.52
CA TYR A 3 15.33 2.47 -5.10
C TYR A 3 14.69 1.09 -4.86
N ASP A 4 15.28 0.32 -3.95
CA ASP A 4 14.62 -0.84 -3.36
C ASP A 4 13.94 -0.44 -2.06
N VAL A 5 12.70 -0.87 -1.85
CA VAL A 5 11.97 -0.62 -0.62
C VAL A 5 12.68 -1.33 0.54
N ASP A 6 12.94 -0.58 1.61
CA ASP A 6 13.46 -1.11 2.86
C ASP A 6 12.27 -1.53 3.75
N ALA A 7 12.03 -2.82 3.83
CA ALA A 7 10.91 -3.37 4.59
C ALA A 7 11.00 -3.05 6.09
N ALA A 8 12.22 -2.90 6.63
CA ALA A 8 12.41 -2.59 8.04
C ALA A 8 11.94 -1.18 8.42
N HIS A 9 11.85 -0.27 7.44
CA HIS A 9 11.43 1.12 7.62
C HIS A 9 10.23 1.50 6.75
N THR A 10 9.44 0.51 6.35
CA THR A 10 8.25 0.71 5.53
C THR A 10 7.05 0.07 6.20
N THR A 11 5.91 0.74 6.15
CA THR A 11 4.64 0.23 6.68
C THR A 11 3.57 0.27 5.60
N VAL A 12 2.91 -0.85 5.41
CA VAL A 12 1.71 -0.97 4.57
C VAL A 12 0.53 -1.13 5.51
N GLN A 13 -0.30 -0.08 5.62
CA GLN A 13 -1.35 0.04 6.63
C GLN A 13 -2.71 0.21 5.96
N PHE A 14 -3.73 -0.41 6.53
CA PHE A 14 -5.10 -0.13 6.17
C PHE A 14 -5.91 0.28 7.40
N LYS A 15 -7.00 1.01 7.15
CA LYS A 15 -7.88 1.50 8.19
C LYS A 15 -9.33 1.40 7.75
N VAL A 16 -10.18 0.89 8.63
CA VAL A 16 -11.63 0.77 8.40
C VAL A 16 -12.36 1.09 9.69
N VAL A 17 -13.54 1.70 9.56
CA VAL A 17 -14.39 1.99 10.73
C VAL A 17 -15.11 0.71 11.18
N HIS A 18 -14.97 0.34 12.45
CA HIS A 18 -15.61 -0.85 13.02
C HIS A 18 -16.98 -0.50 13.57
N LEU A 19 -18.03 -0.92 12.87
CA LEU A 19 -19.46 -0.78 13.26
C LEU A 19 -19.84 0.63 13.73
N GLY A 20 -19.17 1.65 13.20
CA GLY A 20 -19.41 3.04 13.60
C GLY A 20 -18.80 3.44 14.94
N PHE A 21 -18.08 2.56 15.61
CA PHE A 21 -17.56 2.84 16.97
C PHE A 21 -16.14 3.34 17.00
N SER A 22 -15.26 2.74 16.21
CA SER A 22 -13.83 3.05 16.25
C SER A 22 -13.18 2.72 14.91
N GLU A 23 -11.98 3.24 14.71
CA GLU A 23 -11.17 2.90 13.55
C GLU A 23 -10.32 1.68 13.86
N LEU A 24 -10.44 0.64 13.03
CA LEU A 24 -9.57 -0.52 13.04
C LEU A 24 -8.38 -0.27 12.13
N VAL A 25 -7.19 -0.42 12.65
CA VAL A 25 -5.94 -0.30 11.89
C VAL A 25 -5.29 -1.66 11.80
N GLY A 26 -4.93 -2.06 10.58
CA GLY A 26 -4.17 -3.27 10.34
C GLY A 26 -3.00 -3.00 9.41
N ARG A 27 -2.13 -3.97 9.29
CA ARG A 27 -0.94 -3.87 8.44
C ARG A 27 -0.62 -5.19 7.76
N PHE A 28 0.21 -5.13 6.72
CA PHE A 28 0.81 -6.30 6.09
C PHE A 28 2.29 -6.28 6.39
N ASN A 29 2.80 -7.35 7.00
CA ASN A 29 4.19 -7.39 7.49
C ASN A 29 5.19 -7.89 6.46
N THR A 30 4.73 -8.55 5.38
CA THR A 30 5.60 -9.11 4.35
C THR A 30 5.25 -8.54 2.99
N PHE A 31 6.20 -7.82 2.41
CA PHE A 31 6.05 -7.16 1.11
C PHE A 31 7.42 -6.85 0.54
N SER A 32 7.46 -6.52 -0.74
CA SER A 32 8.64 -6.00 -1.42
C SER A 32 8.21 -4.94 -2.43
N GLY A 33 9.14 -4.14 -2.88
CA GLY A 33 8.83 -3.13 -3.87
C GLY A 33 10.06 -2.39 -4.37
N THR A 34 9.84 -1.66 -5.45
CA THR A 34 10.83 -0.77 -6.05
C THR A 34 10.14 0.52 -6.46
N PHE A 35 10.89 1.60 -6.47
CA PHE A 35 10.41 2.84 -7.04
C PHE A 35 11.57 3.60 -7.69
N SER A 36 11.24 4.47 -8.63
CA SER A 36 12.20 5.36 -9.26
C SER A 36 11.69 6.79 -9.22
N MET A 37 12.61 7.71 -9.06
CA MET A 37 12.35 9.15 -9.05
C MET A 37 13.48 9.86 -9.79
N ASP A 38 13.09 10.74 -10.71
CA ASP A 38 13.99 11.64 -11.41
C ASP A 38 13.65 13.08 -11.01
N ASP A 39 14.55 13.75 -10.31
CA ASP A 39 14.35 15.13 -9.86
C ASP A 39 14.14 16.10 -11.02
N ALA A 40 14.79 15.85 -12.16
CA ALA A 40 14.66 16.67 -13.36
C ALA A 40 13.35 16.42 -14.11
N ASN A 41 12.74 15.25 -13.92
CA ASN A 41 11.49 14.87 -14.57
C ASN A 41 10.60 14.07 -13.60
N PRO A 42 9.92 14.74 -12.65
CA PRO A 42 9.11 14.05 -11.66
C PRO A 42 8.00 13.18 -12.25
N THR A 43 7.47 13.52 -13.42
CA THR A 43 6.40 12.76 -14.07
C THR A 43 6.85 11.39 -14.59
N ALA A 44 8.16 11.13 -14.62
CA ALA A 44 8.70 9.82 -14.93
C ALA A 44 8.74 8.88 -13.75
N ALA A 45 8.27 9.30 -12.57
CA ALA A 45 8.24 8.47 -11.36
C ALA A 45 7.43 7.18 -11.58
N LYS A 46 7.95 6.08 -11.04
CA LYS A 46 7.35 4.75 -11.14
C LYS A 46 7.46 4.04 -9.79
N ALA A 47 6.50 3.17 -9.51
CA ALA A 47 6.54 2.30 -8.35
C ALA A 47 5.88 0.96 -8.66
N SER A 48 6.38 -0.08 -8.01
CA SER A 48 5.84 -1.43 -8.08
C SER A 48 5.96 -2.07 -6.71
N PHE A 49 4.86 -2.61 -6.20
CA PHE A 49 4.77 -3.30 -4.91
C PHE A 49 4.14 -4.67 -5.06
N GLU A 50 4.65 -5.63 -4.29
CA GLU A 50 4.07 -6.95 -4.12
C GLU A 50 3.91 -7.21 -2.63
N ILE A 51 2.70 -7.57 -2.21
CA ILE A 51 2.33 -7.73 -0.81
C ILE A 51 1.82 -9.15 -0.60
N ASP A 52 2.34 -9.83 0.42
CA ASP A 52 1.85 -11.13 0.85
C ASP A 52 0.55 -10.95 1.64
N ALA A 53 -0.58 -11.35 1.05
CA ALA A 53 -1.89 -11.19 1.67
C ALA A 53 -2.01 -11.93 3.01
N ALA A 54 -1.33 -13.07 3.15
CA ALA A 54 -1.34 -13.85 4.39
C ALA A 54 -0.62 -13.15 5.54
N SER A 55 0.19 -12.12 5.26
CA SER A 55 0.92 -11.36 6.27
C SER A 55 0.07 -10.32 7.01
N VAL A 56 -1.24 -10.30 6.80
CA VAL A 56 -2.15 -9.39 7.47
C VAL A 56 -2.03 -9.51 8.99
N ASP A 57 -1.98 -8.37 9.66
CA ASP A 57 -1.80 -8.26 11.11
C ASP A 57 -2.64 -7.08 11.62
N SER A 58 -3.72 -7.40 12.33
CA SER A 58 -4.59 -6.41 12.98
C SER A 58 -4.48 -6.46 14.50
N ASN A 59 -3.42 -7.08 15.02
CA ASN A 59 -3.16 -7.23 16.46
C ASN A 59 -4.20 -8.09 17.17
N HIS A 60 -4.82 -9.05 16.49
CA HIS A 60 -5.77 -9.99 17.06
C HIS A 60 -5.81 -11.27 16.23
N GLU A 61 -5.31 -12.37 16.81
CA GLU A 61 -5.07 -13.60 16.03
C GLU A 61 -6.35 -14.18 15.41
N ALA A 62 -7.44 -14.23 16.16
CA ALA A 62 -8.71 -14.76 15.65
C ALA A 62 -9.26 -13.90 14.51
N ARG A 63 -9.13 -12.59 14.63
CA ARG A 63 -9.54 -11.67 13.56
C ARG A 63 -8.64 -11.83 12.34
N ASP A 64 -7.33 -11.95 12.50
CA ASP A 64 -6.40 -12.12 11.40
C ASP A 64 -6.67 -13.42 10.65
N LYS A 65 -6.99 -14.50 11.36
CA LYS A 65 -7.41 -15.76 10.75
C LYS A 65 -8.66 -15.56 9.88
N HIS A 66 -9.64 -14.81 10.38
CA HIS A 66 -10.86 -14.50 9.64
C HIS A 66 -10.57 -13.60 8.42
N LEU A 67 -9.68 -12.63 8.56
CA LEU A 67 -9.26 -11.77 7.44
C LEU A 67 -8.59 -12.57 6.31
N ARG A 68 -7.87 -13.64 6.65
CA ARG A 68 -7.26 -14.52 5.65
C ARG A 68 -8.24 -15.48 4.99
N SER A 69 -9.45 -15.61 5.54
CA SER A 69 -10.45 -16.56 5.07
C SER A 69 -11.15 -16.11 3.76
N PRO A 70 -11.93 -17.00 3.13
CA PRO A 70 -12.73 -16.66 1.95
C PRO A 70 -13.74 -15.52 2.16
N ASP A 71 -14.12 -15.22 3.41
CA ASP A 71 -14.98 -14.07 3.70
C ASP A 71 -14.32 -12.73 3.40
N PHE A 72 -13.00 -12.66 3.42
CA PHE A 72 -12.23 -11.42 3.21
C PHE A 72 -11.17 -11.60 2.13
N LEU A 73 -9.91 -11.82 2.51
CA LEU A 73 -8.80 -11.81 1.57
C LEU A 73 -8.65 -13.09 0.75
N ASP A 74 -9.15 -14.21 1.29
CA ASP A 74 -9.05 -15.52 0.64
C ASP A 74 -7.61 -15.80 0.15
N VAL A 75 -6.68 -15.80 1.10
CA VAL A 75 -5.25 -15.84 0.78
C VAL A 75 -4.78 -17.16 0.15
N LYS A 76 -5.55 -18.23 0.32
CA LYS A 76 -5.24 -19.50 -0.34
C LYS A 76 -5.45 -19.41 -1.85
N GLN A 77 -6.49 -18.70 -2.28
CA GLN A 77 -6.79 -18.49 -3.69
C GLN A 77 -6.04 -17.28 -4.25
N TYR A 78 -5.87 -16.22 -3.45
CA TYR A 78 -5.24 -14.95 -3.84
C TYR A 78 -4.11 -14.59 -2.89
N PRO A 79 -2.95 -15.26 -2.99
CA PRO A 79 -1.85 -15.08 -2.03
C PRO A 79 -1.15 -13.73 -2.13
N LYS A 80 -1.25 -13.04 -3.26
CA LYS A 80 -0.53 -11.80 -3.52
C LYS A 80 -1.49 -10.65 -3.83
N MET A 81 -1.13 -9.47 -3.34
CA MET A 81 -1.68 -8.20 -3.78
C MET A 81 -0.56 -7.42 -4.45
N THR A 82 -0.87 -6.74 -5.54
CA THR A 82 0.14 -6.00 -6.31
C THR A 82 -0.34 -4.60 -6.64
N PHE A 83 0.60 -3.67 -6.69
CA PHE A 83 0.39 -2.35 -7.26
C PHE A 83 1.46 -2.08 -8.29
N VAL A 84 1.05 -1.65 -9.49
CA VAL A 84 1.95 -1.22 -10.55
C VAL A 84 1.51 0.16 -11.04
N SER A 85 2.39 1.14 -10.94
CA SER A 85 2.08 2.49 -11.37
C SER A 85 1.94 2.60 -12.88
N SER A 86 1.11 3.54 -13.33
CA SER A 86 0.91 3.87 -14.74
C SER A 86 1.23 5.33 -15.07
N GLY A 87 1.34 6.20 -14.07
CA GLY A 87 1.68 7.60 -14.28
C GLY A 87 1.72 8.37 -12.98
N TYR A 88 2.49 9.46 -13.00
CA TYR A 88 2.61 10.39 -11.88
C TYR A 88 2.33 11.80 -12.37
N GLU A 89 1.50 12.53 -11.63
CA GLU A 89 1.21 13.94 -11.86
C GLU A 89 1.57 14.74 -10.62
N GLY A 90 2.39 15.77 -10.80
CA GLY A 90 2.80 16.63 -9.70
C GLY A 90 4.29 16.94 -9.71
N THR A 91 4.77 17.41 -8.57
CA THR A 91 6.18 17.72 -8.34
C THR A 91 6.85 16.59 -7.58
N LYS A 92 8.15 16.71 -7.35
CA LYS A 92 8.88 15.78 -6.47
C LYS A 92 8.30 15.79 -5.05
N ASP A 93 7.89 16.95 -4.55
CA ASP A 93 7.45 17.10 -3.16
C ASP A 93 6.06 16.54 -2.92
N LYS A 94 5.18 16.64 -3.91
CA LYS A 94 3.80 16.22 -3.75
C LYS A 94 3.12 16.02 -5.10
N GLY A 95 2.28 15.00 -5.17
CA GLY A 95 1.55 14.69 -6.39
C GLY A 95 0.64 13.48 -6.25
N VAL A 96 0.21 12.96 -7.39
CA VAL A 96 -0.71 11.82 -7.47
C VAL A 96 -0.06 10.72 -8.31
N LEU A 97 0.11 9.55 -7.72
CA LEU A 97 0.59 8.35 -8.40
C LEU A 97 -0.59 7.47 -8.77
N LYS A 98 -0.83 7.32 -10.06
CA LYS A 98 -1.89 6.46 -10.60
C LYS A 98 -1.32 5.09 -10.94
N GLY A 99 -2.14 4.07 -10.77
CA GLY A 99 -1.72 2.71 -11.12
C GLY A 99 -2.84 1.71 -11.00
N THR A 100 -2.48 0.45 -11.11
CA THR A 100 -3.39 -0.69 -11.00
C THR A 100 -3.12 -1.44 -9.70
N LEU A 101 -4.12 -1.52 -8.84
CA LEU A 101 -4.12 -2.35 -7.65
C LEU A 101 -4.84 -3.65 -7.95
N THR A 102 -4.18 -4.77 -7.69
CA THR A 102 -4.78 -6.10 -7.78
C THR A 102 -4.93 -6.65 -6.36
N LEU A 103 -6.16 -6.89 -5.98
CA LEU A 103 -6.55 -7.36 -4.66
C LEU A 103 -7.68 -8.37 -4.83
N HIS A 104 -7.63 -9.51 -4.15
CA HIS A 104 -8.65 -10.55 -4.25
C HIS A 104 -8.85 -11.01 -5.70
N GLY A 105 -7.79 -11.05 -6.50
CA GLY A 105 -7.84 -11.42 -7.91
C GLY A 105 -8.47 -10.39 -8.84
N VAL A 106 -8.85 -9.21 -8.35
CA VAL A 106 -9.50 -8.15 -9.12
C VAL A 106 -8.57 -6.97 -9.27
N SER A 107 -8.41 -6.48 -10.50
CA SER A 107 -7.55 -5.33 -10.82
C SER A 107 -8.40 -4.09 -11.07
N LYS A 108 -8.07 -3.00 -10.37
CA LYS A 108 -8.73 -1.69 -10.52
C LYS A 108 -7.71 -0.58 -10.54
N GLY A 109 -8.02 0.48 -11.28
CA GLY A 109 -7.24 1.72 -11.23
C GLY A 109 -7.43 2.41 -9.89
N VAL A 110 -6.32 2.85 -9.30
CA VAL A 110 -6.31 3.63 -8.06
C VAL A 110 -5.35 4.80 -8.21
N ALA A 111 -5.55 5.83 -7.38
CA ALA A 111 -4.68 7.00 -7.34
C ALA A 111 -4.27 7.26 -5.89
N PHE A 112 -2.96 7.28 -5.65
CA PHE A 112 -2.40 7.60 -4.34
C PHE A 112 -1.97 9.06 -4.30
N ASP A 113 -2.38 9.77 -3.25
CA ASP A 113 -1.80 11.06 -2.92
C ASP A 113 -0.42 10.83 -2.30
N MET A 114 0.60 11.44 -2.89
CA MET A 114 2.00 11.22 -2.52
C MET A 114 2.58 12.49 -1.91
N VAL A 115 3.31 12.33 -0.82
CA VAL A 115 4.09 13.40 -0.18
C VAL A 115 5.51 12.89 0.05
N HIS A 116 6.50 13.60 -0.48
CA HIS A 116 7.92 13.30 -0.22
C HIS A 116 8.30 13.80 1.17
N ILE A 117 8.88 12.93 1.98
CA ILE A 117 9.26 13.25 3.35
C ILE A 117 10.70 13.75 3.41
N GLY A 118 11.62 13.09 2.73
CA GLY A 118 13.01 13.49 2.71
C GLY A 118 13.90 12.51 1.97
N GLU A 119 15.13 12.94 1.71
CA GLU A 119 16.15 12.08 1.12
C GLU A 119 17.55 12.56 1.50
N GLY A 120 18.53 11.68 1.41
CA GLY A 120 19.90 12.01 1.70
C GLY A 120 20.77 10.78 1.90
N LYS A 121 22.05 11.05 2.15
CA LYS A 121 23.02 10.01 2.50
C LYS A 121 22.72 9.47 3.88
N ASP A 122 22.74 8.14 4.01
CA ASP A 122 22.59 7.49 5.30
C ASP A 122 23.97 7.27 5.99
N PRO A 123 23.96 6.91 7.30
CA PRO A 123 25.22 6.70 8.03
C PRO A 123 26.01 5.45 7.60
N TRP A 124 25.43 4.61 6.74
CA TRP A 124 25.98 3.32 6.36
C TRP A 124 26.53 3.29 4.92
N GLY A 125 26.70 4.46 4.31
CA GLY A 125 27.26 4.59 2.96
C GLY A 125 26.24 4.50 1.83
N GLY A 126 24.94 4.46 2.14
CA GLY A 126 23.85 4.46 1.17
C GLY A 126 23.20 5.81 0.99
N TYR A 127 22.19 5.84 0.13
CA TYR A 127 21.34 7.01 -0.08
C TYR A 127 19.89 6.57 0.01
N ARG A 128 19.06 7.31 0.75
CA ARG A 128 17.67 6.95 1.04
C ARG A 128 16.72 8.05 0.62
N SER A 129 15.49 7.63 0.27
CA SER A 129 14.37 8.53 -0.01
C SER A 129 13.11 7.96 0.60
N GLY A 130 12.27 8.82 1.19
CA GLY A 130 11.06 8.41 1.87
C GLY A 130 9.82 9.17 1.40
N PHE A 131 8.69 8.46 1.39
CA PHE A 131 7.39 8.96 0.94
C PHE A 131 6.27 8.47 1.84
N ASN A 132 5.22 9.29 1.96
CA ASN A 132 3.92 8.83 2.40
C ASN A 132 2.97 8.80 1.20
N ALA A 133 2.13 7.77 1.13
CA ALA A 133 1.11 7.62 0.11
C ALA A 133 -0.21 7.23 0.76
N THR A 134 -1.31 7.82 0.31
CA THR A 134 -2.63 7.51 0.85
C THR A 134 -3.68 7.45 -0.24
N THR A 135 -4.63 6.53 -0.09
CA THR A 135 -5.82 6.45 -0.94
C THR A 135 -6.97 5.82 -0.16
N THR A 136 -8.18 5.97 -0.70
CA THR A 136 -9.37 5.28 -0.20
C THR A 136 -9.91 4.40 -1.30
N ILE A 137 -10.21 3.14 -0.99
CA ILE A 137 -10.80 2.18 -1.92
C ILE A 137 -12.13 1.67 -1.37
N LYS A 138 -12.94 1.09 -2.25
CA LYS A 138 -14.15 0.36 -1.89
C LYS A 138 -13.88 -1.13 -1.94
N ARG A 139 -14.13 -1.83 -0.83
CA ARG A 139 -13.97 -3.28 -0.76
C ARG A 139 -14.79 -4.01 -1.82
N SER A 140 -15.99 -3.54 -2.08
CA SER A 140 -16.90 -4.12 -3.09
C SER A 140 -16.34 -4.07 -4.51
N ASP A 141 -15.51 -3.07 -4.84
CA ASP A 141 -14.83 -2.98 -6.14
C ASP A 141 -13.91 -4.18 -6.38
N PHE A 142 -13.46 -4.83 -5.32
CA PHE A 142 -12.58 -5.99 -5.38
C PHE A 142 -13.29 -7.30 -4.99
N GLY A 143 -14.61 -7.27 -4.88
CA GLY A 143 -15.39 -8.46 -4.53
C GLY A 143 -15.33 -8.88 -3.06
N VAL A 144 -14.83 -8.03 -2.17
CA VAL A 144 -14.76 -8.29 -0.73
C VAL A 144 -16.00 -7.68 -0.06
N ASN A 145 -17.10 -8.44 -0.04
CA ASN A 145 -18.43 -7.93 0.32
C ASN A 145 -18.93 -8.35 1.70
N TYR A 146 -18.16 -9.15 2.44
CA TYR A 146 -18.60 -9.69 3.72
C TYR A 146 -18.97 -8.59 4.70
N MET A 147 -20.12 -8.74 5.35
CA MET A 147 -20.66 -7.80 6.35
C MET A 147 -20.95 -6.39 5.84
N LEU A 148 -21.17 -6.19 4.53
CA LEU A 148 -21.67 -4.91 4.03
C LEU A 148 -23.17 -4.76 4.39
N PRO A 149 -23.62 -3.55 4.80
CA PRO A 149 -22.84 -2.34 5.07
C PRO A 149 -22.39 -2.18 6.53
N GLY A 150 -22.54 -3.20 7.37
CA GLY A 150 -22.16 -3.14 8.80
C GLY A 150 -20.68 -2.82 8.98
N ILE A 151 -19.81 -3.48 8.21
CA ILE A 151 -18.43 -3.04 8.03
C ILE A 151 -18.42 -2.17 6.77
N PRO A 152 -17.96 -0.90 6.82
CA PRO A 152 -18.06 0.00 5.69
C PRO A 152 -17.37 -0.52 4.44
N ASP A 153 -17.88 -0.08 3.29
CA ASP A 153 -17.28 -0.39 1.99
C ASP A 153 -15.95 0.35 1.79
N GLU A 154 -15.86 1.57 2.31
CA GLU A 154 -14.66 2.38 2.18
C GLU A 154 -13.58 1.96 3.18
N MET A 155 -12.35 1.85 2.68
CA MET A 155 -11.17 1.53 3.45
C MET A 155 -10.02 2.42 3.00
N SER A 156 -9.32 3.04 3.94
CA SER A 156 -8.13 3.80 3.60
C SER A 156 -6.89 2.91 3.59
N ILE A 157 -5.98 3.21 2.67
CA ILE A 157 -4.67 2.58 2.57
C ILE A 157 -3.64 3.67 2.77
N ASN A 158 -2.71 3.45 3.71
CA ASN A 158 -1.65 4.39 4.04
C ASN A 158 -0.32 3.67 3.95
N LEU A 159 0.57 4.20 3.14
CA LEU A 159 1.92 3.66 2.95
C LEU A 159 2.93 4.67 3.49
N PHE A 160 3.85 4.17 4.27
CA PHE A 160 4.98 4.94 4.81
C PHE A 160 6.23 4.24 4.29
N VAL A 161 6.85 4.80 3.26
CA VAL A 161 7.85 4.09 2.45
C VAL A 161 9.21 4.73 2.59
N GLU A 162 10.21 3.92 2.87
CA GLU A 162 11.61 4.28 2.77
C GLU A 162 12.30 3.33 1.80
N GLY A 163 13.08 3.89 0.90
CA GLY A 163 13.84 3.11 -0.07
C GLY A 163 15.33 3.43 -0.03
N VAL A 164 16.14 2.44 -0.39
CA VAL A 164 17.59 2.55 -0.53
C VAL A 164 17.94 2.58 -2.01
N ARG A 165 18.69 3.60 -2.41
CA ARG A 165 19.12 3.74 -3.81
C ARG A 165 20.03 2.59 -4.22
N LYS A 166 19.76 2.04 -5.39
CA LYS A 166 20.58 1.01 -6.02
C LYS A 166 21.92 1.53 -6.48
#